data_428dc497e661c06c998af15f042de083
#
_entry.id   428dc497e661c06c998af15f042de083
#
_cell.length_a   1.000
_cell.length_b   1.000
_cell.length_c   1.000
_cell.angle_alpha   90.00
_cell.angle_beta   90.00
_cell.angle_gamma   90.00
#
_symmetry.space_group_name_H-M   'P 1'
#
loop_
_entity.id
_entity.type
_entity.pdbx_description
1 polymer ?
#
loop_
_entity_poly.entity_id
_entity_poly.type
_entity_poly.pdbx_seq_one_letter_code
_entity_poly.pdbx_strand_id
1 'polypeptide(L)' 'MVSTRLRSAIDLNPLLNPCIYASGALQPQNAAPYLDRSRTDPGLLHDSDPAVHVFTDRGWRWGGNWTTPIDYQHFELP' A
#
# COMPACT_ATOMS: atom_id res chain seq x y z
N MET A 1 28.03 -3.48 2.60
CA MET A 1 27.60 -3.43 2.47
C MET A 1 26.84 -3.27 2.24
N VAL A 2 26.48 -3.11 2.06
CA VAL A 2 25.80 -2.95 1.74
C VAL A 2 24.85 -3.04 1.77
N SER A 3 24.56 -3.23 1.93
CA SER A 3 23.68 -3.23 1.97
C SER A 3 22.57 -2.97 2.05
N THR A 4 22.67 -2.56 2.39
CA THR A 4 21.63 -1.79 2.66
C THR A 4 20.63 -1.57 1.74
N ARG A 5 20.91 -1.30 0.76
CA ARG A 5 20.15 -1.10 -0.28
C ARG A 5 19.34 -2.20 -0.58
N LEU A 6 19.32 -3.09 0.18
CA LEU A 6 18.75 -4.33 -0.22
C LEU A 6 17.31 -4.50 0.18
N ARG A 7 16.69 -3.46 0.71
CA ARG A 7 15.27 -3.49 0.95
C ARG A 7 14.54 -3.49 -0.39
N SER A 8 13.69 -4.50 -0.61
CA SER A 8 12.83 -4.55 -1.77
C SER A 8 11.52 -3.85 -1.49
N ALA A 9 10.99 -3.15 -2.48
CA ALA A 9 9.71 -2.45 -2.37
C ALA A 9 9.00 -2.45 -3.71
N ILE A 10 7.67 -2.54 -3.67
CA ILE A 10 6.82 -2.42 -4.85
C ILE A 10 5.57 -1.63 -4.52
N ASP A 11 4.98 -1.01 -5.53
CA ASP A 11 3.69 -0.34 -5.43
C ASP A 11 2.72 -0.98 -6.41
N LEU A 12 1.50 -1.29 -5.95
CA LEU A 12 0.46 -1.91 -6.76
C LEU A 12 -0.71 -0.96 -6.96
N ASN A 13 -1.09 -0.74 -8.21
CA ASN A 13 -2.27 0.04 -8.60
C ASN A 13 -2.41 1.34 -7.79
N PRO A 14 -1.50 2.30 -7.93
CA PRO A 14 -1.48 3.49 -7.06
C PRO A 14 -2.80 4.26 -7.02
N LEU A 15 -3.51 4.40 -8.13
CA LEU A 15 -4.76 5.16 -8.16
C LEU A 15 -5.81 4.53 -7.25
N LEU A 16 -5.97 3.20 -7.31
CA LEU A 16 -6.95 2.48 -6.49
C LEU A 16 -6.44 2.28 -5.07
N ASN A 17 -5.15 2.45 -4.83
CA ASN A 17 -4.53 2.21 -3.54
C ASN A 17 -3.65 3.40 -3.18
N PRO A 18 -4.27 4.54 -2.82
CA PRO A 18 -3.51 5.76 -2.60
C PRO A 18 -2.64 5.73 -1.36
N CYS A 19 -1.64 6.59 -1.34
CA CYS A 19 -0.90 6.94 -0.14
C CYS A 19 -1.53 8.19 0.47
N ILE A 20 -1.78 8.17 1.78
CA ILE A 20 -2.35 9.29 2.53
C ILE A 20 -1.28 9.77 3.49
N TYR A 21 -0.73 10.96 3.21
CA TYR A 21 0.29 11.57 4.06
C TYR A 21 -0.31 12.13 5.35
N ALA A 22 0.54 12.43 6.33
CA ALA A 22 0.11 13.01 7.61
C ALA A 22 -0.67 14.33 7.42
N SER A 23 -0.36 15.09 6.36
CA SER A 23 -1.06 16.33 6.03
C SER A 23 -2.47 16.11 5.47
N GLY A 24 -2.83 14.85 5.13
CA GLY A 24 -4.06 14.54 4.42
C GLY A 24 -3.91 14.59 2.91
N ALA A 25 -2.75 14.97 2.39
CA ALA A 25 -2.49 14.97 0.96
C ALA A 25 -2.49 13.55 0.41
N LEU A 26 -2.91 13.39 -0.85
CA LEU A 26 -3.02 12.09 -1.51
C LEU A 26 -1.97 11.94 -2.59
N GLN A 27 -1.49 10.72 -2.76
CA GLN A 27 -0.63 10.32 -3.85
C GLN A 27 -1.19 9.04 -4.48
N PRO A 28 -1.74 9.08 -5.70
CA PRO A 28 -1.89 10.26 -6.56
C PRO A 28 -3.01 11.21 -6.10
N GLN A 29 -2.93 12.47 -6.52
CA GLN A 29 -3.83 13.51 -6.03
C GLN A 29 -5.30 13.29 -6.41
N ASN A 30 -5.55 12.56 -7.50
CA ASN A 30 -6.90 12.29 -8.00
C ASN A 30 -7.52 11.02 -7.42
N ALA A 31 -6.98 10.49 -6.33
CA ALA A 31 -7.42 9.22 -5.76
C ALA A 31 -8.51 9.35 -4.68
N ALA A 32 -9.08 10.54 -4.48
CA ALA A 32 -10.09 10.77 -3.44
C ALA A 32 -11.26 9.76 -3.47
N PRO A 33 -11.79 9.33 -4.64
CA PRO A 33 -12.86 8.33 -4.66
C PRO A 33 -12.47 6.99 -4.03
N TYR A 34 -11.18 6.69 -3.96
CA TYR A 34 -10.66 5.42 -3.44
C TYR A 34 -10.25 5.49 -1.97
N LEU A 35 -10.57 6.57 -1.28
CA LEU A 35 -10.44 6.64 0.17
C LEU A 35 -11.48 5.77 0.87
N ASP A 36 -12.59 5.47 0.20
CA ASP A 36 -13.59 4.53 0.70
C ASP A 36 -13.08 3.11 0.48
N ARG A 37 -12.44 2.55 1.49
CA ARG A 37 -11.82 1.23 1.42
C ARG A 37 -12.82 0.08 1.55
N SER A 38 -14.11 0.38 1.66
CA SER A 38 -15.15 -0.64 1.58
C SER A 38 -15.48 -1.01 0.12
N ARG A 39 -15.00 -0.24 -0.84
CA ARG A 39 -15.19 -0.52 -2.27
C ARG A 39 -14.60 -1.87 -2.63
N THR A 40 -15.21 -2.51 -3.64
CA THR A 40 -14.78 -3.82 -4.12
C THR A 40 -14.27 -3.79 -5.55
N ASP A 41 -13.79 -2.62 -6.00
CA ASP A 41 -13.20 -2.48 -7.34
C ASP A 41 -12.05 -3.49 -7.53
N PRO A 42 -11.96 -4.13 -8.69
CA PRO A 42 -10.82 -4.99 -8.98
C PRO A 42 -9.50 -4.23 -8.84
N GLY A 43 -8.55 -4.82 -8.12
CA GLY A 43 -7.24 -4.20 -7.89
C GLY A 43 -7.17 -3.30 -6.67
N LEU A 44 -8.30 -3.00 -6.01
CA LEU A 44 -8.32 -2.27 -4.75
C LEU A 44 -7.99 -3.26 -3.62
N LEU A 45 -6.95 -2.95 -2.83
CA LEU A 45 -6.40 -3.89 -1.86
C LEU A 45 -7.06 -3.75 -0.48
N HIS A 46 -7.37 -4.89 0.12
CA HIS A 46 -7.88 -5.00 1.49
C HIS A 46 -6.98 -5.95 2.28
N ASP A 47 -6.98 -5.80 3.58
CA ASP A 47 -6.16 -6.62 4.47
C ASP A 47 -6.40 -8.12 4.27
N SER A 48 -7.63 -8.51 3.98
CA SER A 48 -7.99 -9.92 3.80
C SER A 48 -7.75 -10.46 2.39
N ASP A 49 -7.34 -9.62 1.45
CA ASP A 49 -7.22 -10.04 0.05
C ASP A 49 -6.08 -11.03 -0.15
N PRO A 50 -6.29 -12.07 -1.00
CA PRO A 50 -5.21 -12.99 -1.35
C PRO A 50 -3.98 -12.29 -1.91
N ALA A 51 -4.15 -11.21 -2.68
CA ALA A 51 -3.04 -10.46 -3.24
C ALA A 51 -2.14 -9.87 -2.14
N VAL A 52 -2.73 -9.37 -1.05
CA VAL A 52 -1.98 -8.86 0.09
C VAL A 52 -1.27 -10.01 0.79
N HIS A 53 -1.96 -11.14 0.99
CA HIS A 53 -1.40 -12.30 1.67
C HIS A 53 -0.23 -12.94 0.94
N VAL A 54 -0.19 -12.86 -0.39
CA VAL A 54 0.96 -13.34 -1.17
C VAL A 54 2.25 -12.72 -0.64
N PHE A 55 2.21 -11.44 -0.28
CA PHE A 55 3.39 -10.74 0.22
C PHE A 55 3.54 -10.87 1.73
N THR A 56 2.48 -10.66 2.50
CA THR A 56 2.58 -10.66 3.96
C THR A 56 2.94 -12.03 4.53
N ASP A 57 2.48 -13.11 3.89
CA ASP A 57 2.84 -14.47 4.30
C ASP A 57 4.33 -14.77 4.07
N ARG A 58 5.01 -13.94 3.29
CA ARG A 58 6.44 -14.08 3.01
C ARG A 58 7.30 -13.04 3.73
N GLY A 59 6.74 -12.38 4.74
CA GLY A 59 7.47 -11.44 5.57
C GLY A 59 7.46 -10.00 5.07
N TRP A 60 6.75 -9.73 3.98
CA TRP A 60 6.58 -8.35 3.50
C TRP A 60 5.64 -7.57 4.41
N ARG A 61 5.85 -6.27 4.48
CA ARG A 61 4.95 -5.34 5.18
C ARG A 61 4.11 -4.59 4.18
N TRP A 62 2.82 -4.49 4.45
CA TRP A 62 1.89 -3.72 3.62
C TRP A 62 1.60 -2.37 4.26
N GLY A 63 1.78 -1.29 3.50
CA GLY A 63 1.58 0.08 3.98
C GLY A 63 0.12 0.41 4.29
N GLY A 64 -0.83 -0.40 3.85
CA GLY A 64 -2.24 -0.24 4.22
C GLY A 64 -2.52 -0.45 5.70
N ASN A 65 -1.61 -1.11 6.41
CA ASN A 65 -1.71 -1.31 7.86
C ASN A 65 -1.01 -0.21 8.67
N TRP A 66 -0.38 0.73 8.00
CA TRP A 66 0.33 1.82 8.67
C TRP A 66 -0.64 2.92 9.09
N THR A 67 -0.21 3.79 10.01
CA THR A 67 -1.02 4.90 10.48
C THR A 67 -0.58 6.25 9.92
N THR A 68 0.74 6.46 9.72
CA THR A 68 1.27 7.73 9.22
C THR A 68 2.59 7.49 8.48
N PRO A 69 2.60 7.55 7.19
CA PRO A 69 1.43 7.63 6.29
C PRO A 69 0.67 6.31 6.24
N ILE A 70 -0.54 6.33 5.69
CA ILE A 70 -1.22 5.09 5.28
C ILE A 70 -0.94 4.95 3.79
N ASP A 71 -0.32 3.85 3.39
CA ASP A 71 0.17 3.69 2.03
C ASP A 71 -0.35 2.38 1.43
N TYR A 72 -1.57 2.43 0.93
CA TYR A 72 -2.26 1.23 0.44
C TYR A 72 -1.58 0.58 -0.75
N GLN A 73 -0.79 1.32 -1.52
CA GLN A 73 -0.12 0.78 -2.71
C GLN A 73 1.17 0.04 -2.36
N HIS A 74 1.76 0.31 -1.20
CA HIS A 74 3.15 -0.02 -0.92
C HIS A 74 3.32 -1.32 -0.17
N PHE A 75 4.25 -2.14 -0.66
CA PHE A 75 4.73 -3.34 0.03
C PHE A 75 6.25 -3.25 0.13
N GLU A 76 6.80 -3.61 1.27
CA GLU A 76 8.25 -3.64 1.44
C GLU A 76 8.69 -4.88 2.19
N LEU A 77 9.86 -5.37 1.82
CA LEU A 77 10.54 -6.46 2.51
C LEU A 77 11.70 -5.84 3.29
N PRO A 78 11.60 -5.83 4.62
CA PRO A 78 12.65 -5.21 5.44
C PRO A 78 13.98 -5.92 5.32
#